data_483cad598b045ae25987ffe46ed5daa7
#
_entry.id   483cad598b045ae25987ffe46ed5daa7
#
_cell.length_a   1.000
_cell.length_b   1.000
_cell.length_c   1.000
_cell.angle_alpha   90.00
_cell.angle_beta   90.00
_cell.angle_gamma   90.00
#
_symmetry.space_group_name_H-M   'P 1'
#
loop_
_entity.id
_entity.type
_entity.pdbx_description
1 polymer ?
#
loop_
_entity_poly.entity_id
_entity_poly.type
_entity_poly.pdbx_seq_one_letter_code
_entity_poly.pdbx_strand_id
1 'polypeptide(L)'
;AVEICHLKSLKVANGMLAGMPRVTAFKLTSLKLRNPANAPDAVDQQALDAIKQQMENGDAPAALMIQRVEPANGTPEWRLYKPLGVTPKCASCHGDPAEMPPGLKTKLEINYPSDKANGYVPGEWRGVIRVTVADAAAK
;
A
#
# COMPACT_ATOMS: atom_id res chain seq x y z
N ALA A 1 -10.19 9.16 -14.73
CA ALA A 1 -9.05 9.43 -13.83
C ALA A 1 -8.73 8.24 -12.94
N VAL A 2 -9.72 7.62 -12.28
CA VAL A 2 -9.52 6.45 -11.39
C VAL A 2 -8.96 5.25 -12.17
N GLU A 3 -9.51 4.94 -13.33
CA GLU A 3 -9.03 3.87 -14.21
C GLU A 3 -7.60 4.14 -14.70
N ILE A 4 -7.30 5.38 -15.06
CA ILE A 4 -5.97 5.78 -15.52
C ILE A 4 -4.94 5.64 -14.39
N CYS A 5 -5.27 6.02 -13.17
CA CYS A 5 -4.37 5.86 -12.02
C CYS A 5 -4.09 4.39 -11.73
N HIS A 6 -5.11 3.54 -11.74
CA HIS A 6 -4.97 2.11 -11.52
C HIS A 6 -4.10 1.45 -12.61
N LEU A 7 -4.42 1.70 -13.87
CA LEU A 7 -3.67 1.16 -15.01
C LEU A 7 -2.22 1.69 -15.07
N LYS A 8 -2.01 2.97 -14.76
CA LYS A 8 -0.66 3.56 -14.75
C LYS A 8 0.18 3.00 -13.60
N SER A 9 -0.39 2.85 -12.40
CA SER A 9 0.35 2.31 -11.26
C SER A 9 0.77 0.87 -11.51
N LEU A 10 -0.08 0.03 -12.10
CA LEU A 10 0.26 -1.33 -12.50
C LEU A 10 1.37 -1.38 -13.56
N LYS A 11 1.29 -0.51 -14.58
CA LYS A 11 2.33 -0.44 -15.62
C LYS A 11 3.68 -0.01 -15.07
N VAL A 12 3.70 1.00 -14.20
CA VAL A 12 4.91 1.47 -13.54
C VAL A 12 5.49 0.37 -12.65
N ALA A 13 4.66 -0.28 -11.83
CA ALA A 13 5.10 -1.37 -10.97
C ALA A 13 5.68 -2.54 -11.79
N ASN A 14 5.00 -2.96 -12.86
CA ASN A 14 5.48 -4.03 -13.73
C ASN A 14 6.77 -3.66 -14.48
N GLY A 15 6.90 -2.40 -14.90
CA GLY A 15 8.12 -1.89 -15.53
C GLY A 15 9.31 -1.88 -14.55
N MET A 16 9.08 -1.51 -13.30
CA MET A 16 10.10 -1.56 -12.25
C MET A 16 10.53 -3.00 -11.95
N LEU A 17 9.57 -3.92 -11.87
CA LEU A 17 9.83 -5.35 -11.65
C LEU A 17 10.69 -5.96 -12.76
N ALA A 18 10.44 -5.60 -14.02
CA ALA A 18 11.21 -6.08 -15.17
C ALA A 18 12.69 -5.69 -15.12
N GLY A 19 13.02 -4.54 -14.52
CA GLY A 19 14.40 -4.08 -14.33
C GLY A 19 15.11 -4.61 -13.09
N MET A 20 14.41 -5.37 -12.23
CA MET A 20 14.90 -5.82 -10.93
C MET A 20 14.67 -7.33 -10.76
N PRO A 21 15.53 -8.19 -11.29
CA PRO A 21 15.27 -9.64 -11.37
C PRO A 21 15.10 -10.34 -10.01
N ARG A 22 15.57 -9.74 -8.92
CA ARG A 22 15.38 -10.27 -7.57
C ARG A 22 14.07 -9.81 -6.90
N VAL A 23 13.43 -8.80 -7.44
CA VAL A 23 12.13 -8.34 -6.95
C VAL A 23 11.05 -9.24 -7.52
N THR A 24 10.33 -9.93 -6.65
CA THR A 24 9.33 -10.94 -7.04
C THR A 24 7.90 -10.43 -6.92
N ALA A 25 7.67 -9.41 -6.11
CA ALA A 25 6.34 -8.82 -5.94
C ALA A 25 6.43 -7.36 -5.49
N PHE A 26 5.36 -6.62 -5.84
CA PHE A 26 5.11 -5.27 -5.41
C PHE A 26 3.64 -5.16 -4.98
N LYS A 27 3.38 -4.57 -3.83
CA LYS A 27 2.03 -4.44 -3.30
C LYS A 27 1.83 -3.12 -2.57
N LEU A 28 0.69 -2.53 -2.78
CA LEU A 28 0.18 -1.44 -1.94
C LEU A 28 -0.82 -2.04 -0.96
N THR A 29 -0.62 -1.85 0.33
CA THR A 29 -1.55 -2.33 1.36
C THR A 29 -1.74 -1.33 2.48
N SER A 30 -2.82 -1.49 3.23
CA SER A 30 -3.25 -0.54 4.25
C SER A 30 -4.23 -1.17 5.20
N LEU A 31 -4.46 -0.53 6.34
CA LEU A 31 -5.54 -0.88 7.27
C LEU A 31 -6.92 -0.46 6.77
N LYS A 32 -7.00 0.56 5.91
CA LYS A 32 -8.24 1.03 5.28
C LYS A 32 -8.16 0.80 3.77
N LEU A 33 -8.84 -0.22 3.29
CA LEU A 33 -8.76 -0.65 1.90
C LEU A 33 -9.77 0.07 1.01
N ARG A 34 -9.34 0.44 -0.19
CA ARG A 34 -10.22 0.76 -1.31
C ARG A 34 -10.49 -0.49 -2.14
N ASN A 35 -9.45 -1.15 -2.58
CA ASN A 35 -9.53 -2.39 -3.33
C ASN A 35 -9.25 -3.58 -2.39
N PRO A 36 -10.23 -4.48 -2.16
CA PRO A 36 -10.03 -5.67 -1.33
C PRO A 36 -8.89 -6.59 -1.79
N ALA A 37 -8.53 -6.56 -3.08
CA ALA A 37 -7.39 -7.30 -3.61
C ALA A 37 -6.04 -6.88 -3.01
N ASN A 38 -5.98 -5.68 -2.41
CA ASN A 38 -4.81 -5.17 -1.72
C ASN A 38 -4.79 -5.50 -0.22
N ALA A 39 -5.65 -6.41 0.24
CA ALA A 39 -5.70 -6.79 1.65
C ALA A 39 -4.34 -7.30 2.15
N PRO A 40 -3.92 -6.90 3.36
CA PRO A 40 -2.68 -7.38 3.94
C PRO A 40 -2.76 -8.88 4.23
N ASP A 41 -1.66 -9.59 4.01
CA ASP A 41 -1.51 -10.93 4.58
C ASP A 41 -1.08 -10.83 6.07
N ALA A 42 -0.89 -11.97 6.75
CA ALA A 42 -0.58 -11.98 8.18
C ALA A 42 0.71 -11.21 8.52
N VAL A 43 1.74 -11.29 7.67
CA VAL A 43 3.00 -10.56 7.87
C VAL A 43 2.84 -9.07 7.57
N ASP A 44 2.12 -8.74 6.50
CA ASP A 44 1.76 -7.35 6.18
C ASP A 44 0.99 -6.71 7.33
N GLN A 45 0.03 -7.44 7.92
CA GLN A 45 -0.77 -6.95 9.04
C GLN A 45 0.11 -6.62 10.26
N GLN A 46 1.05 -7.49 10.57
CA GLN A 46 2.01 -7.23 11.67
C GLN A 46 2.83 -5.97 11.42
N ALA A 47 3.29 -5.76 10.20
CA ALA A 47 4.03 -4.56 9.82
C ALA A 47 3.17 -3.30 9.94
N LEU A 48 1.92 -3.35 9.47
CA LEU A 48 0.98 -2.24 9.57
C LEU A 48 0.64 -1.91 11.03
N ASP A 49 0.42 -2.93 11.86
CA ASP A 49 0.12 -2.76 13.29
C ASP A 49 1.32 -2.15 14.04
N ALA A 50 2.54 -2.57 13.72
CA ALA A 50 3.75 -2.01 14.30
C ALA A 50 3.93 -0.52 13.95
N ILE A 51 3.67 -0.14 12.71
CA ILE A 51 3.72 1.27 12.28
C ILE A 51 2.64 2.08 13.00
N LYS A 52 1.41 1.56 13.07
CA LYS A 52 0.32 2.21 13.79
C LYS A 52 0.67 2.44 15.25
N GLN A 53 1.22 1.44 15.92
CA GLN A 53 1.62 1.55 17.32
C GLN A 53 2.73 2.59 17.53
N GLN A 54 3.72 2.65 16.64
CA GLN A 54 4.75 3.71 16.70
C GLN A 54 4.13 5.10 16.64
N MET A 55 3.19 5.29 15.73
CA MET A 55 2.49 6.58 15.58
C MET A 55 1.61 6.92 16.77
N GLU A 56 0.91 5.95 17.36
CA GLU A 56 0.11 6.14 18.57
C GLU A 56 0.96 6.51 19.78
N ASN A 57 2.21 6.03 19.83
CA ASN A 57 3.21 6.40 20.85
C ASN A 57 3.85 7.77 20.59
N GLY A 58 3.48 8.47 19.54
CA GLY A 58 4.04 9.76 19.16
C GLY A 58 5.35 9.69 18.38
N ASP A 59 5.78 8.50 18.00
CA ASP A 59 6.98 8.29 17.19
C ASP A 59 6.65 8.44 15.69
N ALA A 60 7.59 8.99 14.93
CA ALA A 60 7.51 8.95 13.48
C ALA A 60 7.72 7.50 12.99
N PRO A 61 6.97 7.04 11.98
CA PRO A 61 7.22 5.72 11.40
C PRO A 61 8.63 5.66 10.80
N ALA A 62 9.28 4.51 10.92
CA ALA A 62 10.56 4.29 10.26
C ALA A 62 10.44 4.56 8.75
N ALA A 63 11.46 5.19 8.15
CA ALA A 63 11.45 5.48 6.71
C ALA A 63 11.36 4.21 5.85
N LEU A 64 11.87 3.11 6.36
CA LEU A 64 11.83 1.79 5.74
C LEU A 64 11.88 0.72 6.83
N MET A 65 10.97 -0.24 6.76
CA MET A 65 10.97 -1.44 7.60
C MET A 65 11.34 -2.64 6.75
N ILE A 66 12.30 -3.46 7.20
CA ILE A 66 12.79 -4.63 6.49
C ILE A 66 12.56 -5.86 7.35
N GLN A 67 11.92 -6.87 6.77
CA GLN A 67 11.66 -8.15 7.44
C GLN A 67 12.08 -9.31 6.55
N ARG A 68 12.71 -10.31 7.15
CA ARG A 68 12.92 -11.61 6.52
C ARG A 68 11.75 -12.51 6.84
N VAL A 69 11.16 -13.11 5.83
CA VAL A 69 9.99 -13.97 5.94
C VAL A 69 10.36 -15.37 5.49
N GLU A 70 10.05 -16.36 6.32
CA GLU A 70 10.24 -17.79 6.01
C GLU A 70 8.86 -18.44 5.93
N PRO A 71 8.24 -18.50 4.74
CA PRO A 71 6.97 -19.20 4.56
C PRO A 71 7.12 -20.69 4.85
N ALA A 72 6.13 -21.31 5.52
CA ALA A 72 6.16 -22.72 5.87
C ALA A 72 6.37 -23.67 4.66
N ASN A 73 5.86 -23.26 3.49
CA ASN A 73 5.91 -24.04 2.24
C ASN A 73 6.55 -23.24 1.09
N GLY A 74 7.43 -22.29 1.38
CA GLY A 74 8.00 -21.41 0.35
C GLY A 74 9.46 -21.11 0.57
N THR A 75 10.03 -20.43 -0.41
CA THR A 75 11.40 -19.93 -0.36
C THR A 75 11.48 -18.72 0.57
N PRO A 76 12.52 -18.59 1.41
CA PRO A 76 12.74 -17.38 2.19
C PRO A 76 12.80 -16.13 1.32
N GLU A 77 12.21 -15.05 1.80
CA GLU A 77 12.13 -13.79 1.09
C GLU A 77 12.34 -12.61 2.04
N TRP A 78 12.73 -11.46 1.49
CA TRP A 78 12.79 -10.20 2.19
C TRP A 78 11.61 -9.35 1.79
N ARG A 79 10.96 -8.72 2.77
CA ARG A 79 9.90 -7.75 2.54
C ARG A 79 10.33 -6.38 3.06
N LEU A 80 10.26 -5.41 2.17
CA LEU A 80 10.56 -4.02 2.46
C LEU A 80 9.26 -3.24 2.49
N TYR A 81 8.98 -2.58 3.60
CA TYR A 81 7.77 -1.78 3.80
C TYR A 81 8.14 -0.31 3.90
N LYS A 82 7.68 0.48 2.96
CA LYS A 82 7.85 1.94 2.97
C LYS A 82 6.52 2.59 3.32
N PRO A 83 6.41 3.28 4.46
CA PRO A 83 5.20 4.04 4.79
C PRO A 83 4.92 5.15 3.77
N LEU A 84 3.64 5.33 3.47
CA LEU A 84 3.14 6.37 2.58
C LEU A 84 2.29 7.36 3.35
N GLY A 85 2.61 8.64 3.22
CA GLY A 85 1.79 9.74 3.70
C GLY A 85 0.78 10.22 2.65
N VAL A 86 -0.30 10.81 3.10
CA VAL A 86 -1.27 11.49 2.24
C VAL A 86 -0.74 12.88 1.88
N THR A 87 -0.60 13.15 0.60
CA THR A 87 -0.34 14.49 0.08
C THR A 87 -1.66 15.18 -0.29
N PRO A 88 -1.69 16.52 -0.53
CA PRO A 88 -2.89 17.18 -1.04
C PRO A 88 -3.46 16.55 -2.30
N LYS A 89 -2.60 16.06 -3.19
CA LYS A 89 -3.00 15.35 -4.40
C LYS A 89 -3.67 14.00 -4.10
N CYS A 90 -3.20 13.30 -3.09
CA CYS A 90 -3.81 12.05 -2.64
C CYS A 90 -5.22 12.31 -2.04
N ALA A 91 -5.37 13.40 -1.31
CA ALA A 91 -6.65 13.78 -0.68
C ALA A 91 -7.77 14.04 -1.70
N SER A 92 -7.44 14.37 -2.95
CA SER A 92 -8.45 14.53 -4.01
C SER A 92 -9.30 13.26 -4.22
N CYS A 93 -8.74 12.08 -3.94
CA CYS A 93 -9.43 10.79 -4.09
C CYS A 93 -9.58 10.03 -2.76
N HIS A 94 -8.81 10.38 -1.75
CA HIS A 94 -8.80 9.74 -0.42
C HIS A 94 -9.28 10.66 0.70
N GLY A 95 -9.67 11.89 0.39
CA GLY A 95 -10.19 12.86 1.35
C GLY A 95 -11.68 12.68 1.66
N ASP A 96 -12.30 13.77 2.05
CA ASP A 96 -13.74 13.79 2.37
C ASP A 96 -14.58 13.49 1.11
N PRO A 97 -15.42 12.46 1.12
CA PRO A 97 -16.32 12.17 0.00
C PRO A 97 -17.29 13.32 -0.34
N ALA A 98 -17.60 14.17 0.63
CA ALA A 98 -18.48 15.33 0.40
C ALA A 98 -17.80 16.41 -0.47
N GLU A 99 -16.47 16.47 -0.44
CA GLU A 99 -15.68 17.43 -1.22
C GLU A 99 -15.25 16.89 -2.59
N MET A 100 -15.51 15.60 -2.86
CA MET A 100 -15.16 15.01 -4.14
C MET A 100 -16.08 15.48 -5.26
N PRO A 101 -15.54 15.72 -6.49
CA PRO A 101 -16.38 15.95 -7.65
C PRO A 101 -17.41 14.81 -7.82
N PRO A 102 -18.67 15.09 -8.15
CA PRO A 102 -19.73 14.06 -8.23
C PRO A 102 -19.37 12.91 -9.17
N GLY A 103 -18.77 13.18 -10.31
CA GLY A 103 -18.35 12.14 -11.27
C GLY A 103 -17.24 11.24 -10.74
N LEU A 104 -16.34 11.75 -9.89
CA LEU A 104 -15.30 10.95 -9.24
C LEU A 104 -15.91 10.06 -8.15
N LYS A 105 -16.75 10.63 -7.30
CA LYS A 105 -17.45 9.91 -6.24
C LYS A 105 -18.23 8.73 -6.80
N THR A 106 -19.06 8.96 -7.80
CA THR A 106 -19.85 7.91 -8.46
C THR A 106 -18.97 6.79 -9.02
N LYS A 107 -17.85 7.13 -9.68
CA LYS A 107 -16.91 6.11 -10.18
C LYS A 107 -16.27 5.28 -9.08
N LEU A 108 -15.94 5.91 -7.95
CA LEU A 108 -15.39 5.20 -6.79
C LEU A 108 -16.42 4.26 -6.18
N GLU A 109 -17.66 4.70 -6.02
CA GLU A 109 -18.77 3.88 -5.48
C GLU A 109 -19.08 2.67 -6.36
N ILE A 110 -19.05 2.84 -7.69
CA ILE A 110 -19.28 1.75 -8.63
C ILE A 110 -18.14 0.73 -8.62
N ASN A 111 -16.88 1.21 -8.67
CA ASN A 111 -15.72 0.32 -8.76
C ASN A 111 -15.31 -0.29 -7.41
N TYR A 112 -15.60 0.40 -6.32
CA TYR A 112 -15.19 0.04 -4.97
C TYR A 112 -16.33 0.22 -3.96
N PRO A 113 -17.39 -0.61 -4.04
CA PRO A 113 -18.60 -0.44 -3.20
C PRO A 113 -18.32 -0.59 -1.69
N SER A 114 -17.21 -1.21 -1.32
CA SER A 114 -16.77 -1.39 0.07
C SER A 114 -15.59 -0.48 0.43
N ASP A 115 -15.40 0.64 -0.27
CA ASP A 115 -14.29 1.57 -0.07
C ASP A 115 -14.25 2.11 1.36
N LYS A 116 -13.14 1.86 2.05
CA LYS A 116 -12.83 2.40 3.38
C LYS A 116 -11.71 3.44 3.36
N ALA A 117 -11.10 3.66 2.19
CA ALA A 117 -9.92 4.50 2.03
C ALA A 117 -10.28 5.96 1.70
N ASN A 118 -11.12 6.56 2.52
CA ASN A 118 -11.54 7.95 2.42
C ASN A 118 -11.47 8.65 3.78
N GLY A 119 -11.75 9.96 3.81
CA GLY A 119 -11.70 10.76 5.03
C GLY A 119 -10.29 11.11 5.49
N TYR A 120 -9.28 10.95 4.65
CA TYR A 120 -7.91 11.33 4.95
C TYR A 120 -7.68 12.83 4.75
N VAL A 121 -6.80 13.38 5.60
CA VAL A 121 -6.27 14.74 5.41
C VAL A 121 -4.77 14.67 5.07
N PRO A 122 -4.22 15.66 4.35
CA PRO A 122 -2.79 15.70 4.07
C PRO A 122 -1.95 15.59 5.34
N GLY A 123 -0.90 14.78 5.29
CA GLY A 123 -0.03 14.51 6.43
C GLY A 123 -0.34 13.21 7.17
N GLU A 124 -1.54 12.65 7.01
CA GLU A 124 -1.89 11.37 7.63
C GLU A 124 -1.17 10.20 6.94
N TRP A 125 -0.94 9.14 7.69
CA TRP A 125 -0.43 7.89 7.17
C TRP A 125 -1.53 7.14 6.40
N ARG A 126 -1.22 6.77 5.15
CA ARG A 126 -2.16 6.10 4.24
C ARG A 126 -2.01 4.58 4.25
N GLY A 127 -0.79 4.10 4.34
CA GLY A 127 -0.46 2.69 4.22
C GLY A 127 1.00 2.49 3.88
N VAL A 128 1.33 1.36 3.25
CA VAL A 128 2.69 1.02 2.87
C VAL A 128 2.79 0.55 1.42
N ILE A 129 3.94 0.80 0.82
CA ILE A 129 4.43 0.04 -0.33
C ILE A 129 5.23 -1.14 0.22
N ARG A 130 4.87 -2.36 -0.18
CA ARG A 130 5.66 -3.56 0.09
C ARG A 130 6.37 -4.00 -1.18
N VAL A 131 7.68 -4.18 -1.08
CA VAL A 131 8.49 -4.80 -2.12
C VAL A 131 9.00 -6.14 -1.58
N THR A 132 8.78 -7.20 -2.32
CA THR A 132 9.27 -8.54 -1.97
C THR A 132 10.49 -8.86 -2.82
N VAL A 133 11.57 -9.27 -2.15
CA VAL A 133 12.86 -9.57 -2.78
C VAL A 133 13.25 -11.01 -2.43
N ALA A 134 13.62 -11.78 -3.44
CA ALA A 134 14.11 -13.14 -3.23
C ALA A 134 15.39 -13.16 -2.37
N ASP A 135 15.45 -14.05 -1.40
CA ASP A 135 16.66 -14.24 -0.60
C ASP A 135 17.78 -14.85 -1.44
N ALA A 136 18.93 -14.19 -1.48
CA ALA A 136 20.08 -14.67 -2.23
C ALA A 136 20.66 -15.99 -1.68
N ALA A 137 20.46 -16.27 -0.39
CA ALA A 137 20.90 -17.49 0.27
C ALA A 137 20.03 -18.71 -0.07
N ALA A 138 18.89 -18.51 -0.72
CA ALA A 138 17.91 -19.55 -1.07
C ALA A 138 18.17 -20.22 -2.42
N LYS A 139 19.36 -20.11 -2.95
CA LYS A 139 19.76 -20.81 -4.18
C LYS A 139 20.06 -22.30 -3.95
#